data_5eb0e390dde1906b11883472ca890372
#
_entry.id   5eb0e390dde1906b11883472ca890372
#
_cell.length_a   1.000
_cell.length_b   1.000
_cell.length_c   1.000
_cell.angle_alpha   90.00
_cell.angle_beta   90.00
_cell.angle_gamma   90.00
#
_symmetry.space_group_name_H-M   'P 1'
#
loop_
_entity.id
_entity.type
_entity.pdbx_description
1 polymer ?
#
loop_
_entity_poly.entity_id
_entity_poly.type
_entity_poly.pdbx_seq_one_letter_code
_entity_poly.pdbx_strand_id
1 'polypeptide(L)'
;MKFKSLLVVALAAAVPALACAKKPKTPAAPAAAEAAPVVEEEEPTITEECVVNVSLFHESVKNKMYADAYEPWWDVYQHCPNANKSIYSDGAKIVEALYGATTDAAEKARLANLAIEMQDKRIKYFGNDPKYPKSYILGEKGLAYIDFFGDTKLKEARECLRQSAEGMGPASKIMVLVKLVDVSYALYKENPNTLAEQFIADYEIASSLLNEQATNSNNKNAEIAGKQKDYVDNIESVLSKPIEDV
;
A
#
# COMPACT_ATOMS: atom_id res chain seq x y z
N MET A 1 40.96 -30.61 26.75
CA MET A 1 41.75 -30.45 27.98
C MET A 1 41.34 -29.21 28.74
N LYS A 2 40.92 -29.44 29.99
CA LYS A 2 40.85 -28.54 31.17
C LYS A 2 39.88 -27.39 31.20
N PHE A 3 38.78 -27.71 31.87
CA PHE A 3 37.97 -26.86 32.74
C PHE A 3 38.76 -25.88 33.61
N LYS A 4 38.22 -24.68 33.85
CA LYS A 4 38.37 -24.01 35.15
C LYS A 4 37.11 -23.14 35.42
N SER A 5 36.33 -23.67 36.34
CA SER A 5 35.33 -22.96 37.16
C SER A 5 36.03 -22.14 38.25
N LEU A 6 35.42 -21.05 38.68
CA LEU A 6 35.58 -20.42 40.02
C LEU A 6 34.80 -19.07 39.95
N LEU A 7 34.14 -18.55 40.90
CA LEU A 7 33.67 -18.92 42.25
C LEU A 7 32.67 -17.79 42.66
N VAL A 8 31.64 -18.19 43.31
CA VAL A 8 30.60 -17.35 43.96
C VAL A 8 31.25 -16.74 45.22
N VAL A 9 31.01 -15.44 45.45
CA VAL A 9 31.16 -14.84 46.79
C VAL A 9 29.91 -14.08 47.10
N ALA A 10 29.11 -14.62 48.02
CA ALA A 10 28.05 -13.95 48.73
C ALA A 10 28.67 -13.24 49.96
N LEU A 11 28.30 -12.03 50.16
CA LEU A 11 28.55 -11.33 51.47
C LEU A 11 27.23 -10.71 51.95
N ALA A 12 26.73 -11.32 53.01
CA ALA A 12 25.63 -10.79 53.83
C ALA A 12 26.18 -9.92 54.95
N ALA A 13 25.61 -8.78 55.19
CA ALA A 13 25.71 -8.12 56.52
C ALA A 13 24.54 -7.15 56.75
N ALA A 14 23.68 -7.60 57.62
CA ALA A 14 23.09 -6.96 58.83
C ALA A 14 22.47 -5.56 58.73
N VAL A 15 21.20 -5.58 59.09
CA VAL A 15 20.32 -4.47 59.49
C VAL A 15 20.74 -3.88 60.85
N PRO A 16 20.49 -2.58 61.15
CA PRO A 16 19.54 -2.33 62.21
C PRO A 16 18.40 -1.36 61.83
N ALA A 17 17.24 -1.69 62.37
CA ALA A 17 16.09 -0.83 62.43
C ALA A 17 16.27 0.31 63.44
N LEU A 18 15.73 1.49 63.14
CA LEU A 18 14.94 2.29 64.10
C LEU A 18 14.26 3.50 63.38
N ALA A 19 12.99 3.62 63.73
CA ALA A 19 12.23 4.84 64.06
C ALA A 19 11.58 5.65 62.93
N CYS A 20 10.26 5.57 62.95
CA CYS A 20 9.27 6.65 62.82
C CYS A 20 9.60 7.85 61.95
N ALA A 21 8.88 7.96 60.85
CA ALA A 21 8.28 9.25 60.50
C ALA A 21 7.34 9.13 59.27
N LYS A 22 6.14 9.64 59.48
CA LYS A 22 5.21 10.29 58.53
C LYS A 22 4.99 9.65 57.17
N LYS A 23 3.75 9.14 56.92
CA LYS A 23 3.18 8.85 55.62
C LYS A 23 3.42 10.00 54.64
N PRO A 24 4.04 9.77 53.50
CA PRO A 24 3.91 10.69 52.37
C PRO A 24 2.49 10.53 51.75
N LYS A 25 1.83 11.65 51.52
CA LYS A 25 0.61 11.74 50.71
C LYS A 25 0.89 11.17 49.36
N THR A 26 0.10 10.19 48.95
CA THR A 26 0.01 9.71 47.56
C THR A 26 -0.30 10.89 46.65
N PRO A 27 0.49 11.13 45.59
CA PRO A 27 0.07 12.08 44.56
C PRO A 27 -1.19 11.54 43.89
N ALA A 28 -2.20 12.39 43.77
CA ALA A 28 -3.41 12.09 43.00
C ALA A 28 -3.01 11.71 41.57
N ALA A 29 -3.59 10.62 41.07
CA ALA A 29 -3.50 10.25 39.63
C ALA A 29 -3.92 11.47 38.79
N PRO A 30 -3.21 11.75 37.68
CA PRO A 30 -3.67 12.78 36.77
C PRO A 30 -5.05 12.38 36.27
N ALA A 31 -5.97 13.35 36.30
CA ALA A 31 -7.32 13.22 35.77
C ALA A 31 -7.23 12.68 34.35
N ALA A 32 -8.05 11.64 34.03
CA ALA A 32 -8.22 11.14 32.73
C ALA A 32 -8.51 12.32 31.79
N ALA A 33 -7.64 12.50 30.76
CA ALA A 33 -7.91 13.44 29.72
C ALA A 33 -9.25 13.01 29.06
N GLU A 34 -10.22 13.90 29.16
CA GLU A 34 -11.51 13.76 28.53
C GLU A 34 -11.25 13.58 27.04
N ALA A 35 -11.54 12.40 26.48
CA ALA A 35 -11.41 12.12 25.06
C ALA A 35 -12.28 13.14 24.32
N ALA A 36 -11.66 13.89 23.42
CA ALA A 36 -12.40 14.78 22.52
C ALA A 36 -13.52 13.98 21.85
N PRO A 37 -14.72 14.58 21.66
CA PRO A 37 -15.82 13.87 21.03
C PRO A 37 -15.38 13.40 19.64
N VAL A 38 -15.49 12.11 19.38
CA VAL A 38 -15.36 11.53 18.06
C VAL A 38 -16.53 12.10 17.26
N VAL A 39 -16.23 13.04 16.37
CA VAL A 39 -17.22 13.51 15.39
C VAL A 39 -17.41 12.31 14.46
N GLU A 40 -18.51 11.57 14.61
CA GLU A 40 -18.96 10.61 13.61
C GLU A 40 -19.24 11.41 12.33
N GLU A 41 -18.36 11.27 11.32
CA GLU A 41 -18.66 11.80 9.99
C GLU A 41 -19.91 11.09 9.49
N GLU A 42 -20.99 11.83 9.26
CA GLU A 42 -22.22 11.28 8.69
C GLU A 42 -21.91 10.65 7.33
N GLU A 43 -22.38 9.41 7.12
CA GLU A 43 -22.24 8.72 5.82
C GLU A 43 -22.96 9.51 4.73
N PRO A 44 -22.34 9.73 3.55
CA PRO A 44 -22.96 10.48 2.46
C PRO A 44 -24.29 9.85 2.03
N THR A 45 -25.32 10.68 1.88
CA THR A 45 -26.65 10.24 1.45
C THR A 45 -26.69 10.02 -0.05
N ILE A 46 -27.14 8.84 -0.48
CA ILE A 46 -27.33 8.52 -1.90
C ILE A 46 -28.66 9.10 -2.37
N THR A 47 -28.60 10.08 -3.27
CA THR A 47 -29.78 10.73 -3.87
C THR A 47 -30.17 10.11 -5.22
N GLU A 48 -31.36 10.44 -5.76
CA GLU A 48 -31.74 10.04 -7.12
C GLU A 48 -30.77 10.61 -8.17
N GLU A 49 -30.28 11.82 -7.98
CA GLU A 49 -29.27 12.44 -8.84
C GLU A 49 -27.96 11.65 -8.87
N CYS A 50 -27.51 11.15 -7.73
CA CYS A 50 -26.33 10.25 -7.66
C CYS A 50 -26.54 9.01 -8.53
N VAL A 51 -27.72 8.38 -8.46
CA VAL A 51 -28.04 7.16 -9.25
C VAL A 51 -28.06 7.46 -10.74
N VAL A 52 -28.64 8.59 -11.14
CA VAL A 52 -28.65 9.04 -12.53
C VAL A 52 -27.24 9.30 -13.03
N ASN A 53 -26.45 10.06 -12.29
CA ASN A 53 -25.07 10.41 -12.68
C ASN A 53 -24.16 9.17 -12.73
N VAL A 54 -24.34 8.17 -11.83
CA VAL A 54 -23.63 6.87 -11.94
C VAL A 54 -23.94 6.21 -13.28
N SER A 55 -25.20 6.21 -13.73
CA SER A 55 -25.59 5.60 -15.00
C SER A 55 -25.00 6.36 -16.18
N LEU A 56 -25.01 7.69 -16.15
CA LEU A 56 -24.50 8.56 -17.21
C LEU A 56 -22.99 8.37 -17.42
N PHE A 57 -22.19 8.51 -16.34
CA PHE A 57 -20.73 8.36 -16.52
C PHE A 57 -20.34 6.94 -16.90
N HIS A 58 -21.02 5.92 -16.34
CA HIS A 58 -20.72 4.53 -16.64
C HIS A 58 -20.96 4.21 -18.14
N GLU A 59 -22.07 4.70 -18.70
CA GLU A 59 -22.36 4.54 -20.12
C GLU A 59 -21.35 5.30 -21.00
N SER A 60 -20.99 6.53 -20.61
CA SER A 60 -19.97 7.31 -21.32
C SER A 60 -18.61 6.61 -21.29
N VAL A 61 -18.20 6.01 -20.17
CA VAL A 61 -16.95 5.24 -20.06
C VAL A 61 -16.97 3.97 -20.93
N LYS A 62 -18.10 3.26 -20.99
CA LYS A 62 -18.25 2.11 -21.92
C LYS A 62 -18.02 2.50 -23.38
N ASN A 63 -18.50 3.69 -23.75
CA ASN A 63 -18.35 4.24 -25.09
C ASN A 63 -17.01 4.99 -25.28
N LYS A 64 -16.10 4.96 -24.29
CA LYS A 64 -14.79 5.65 -24.28
C LYS A 64 -14.91 7.18 -24.43
N MET A 65 -16.05 7.74 -24.06
CA MET A 65 -16.33 9.19 -24.05
C MET A 65 -15.92 9.77 -22.69
N TYR A 66 -14.61 9.74 -22.40
CA TYR A 66 -14.08 10.05 -21.06
C TYR A 66 -14.26 11.52 -20.68
N ALA A 67 -14.19 12.43 -21.64
CA ALA A 67 -14.43 13.84 -21.39
C ALA A 67 -15.88 14.11 -20.96
N ASP A 68 -16.84 13.45 -21.63
CA ASP A 68 -18.27 13.58 -21.29
C ASP A 68 -18.63 12.86 -19.99
N ALA A 69 -17.85 11.85 -19.62
CA ALA A 69 -18.00 11.12 -18.37
C ALA A 69 -17.56 11.93 -17.14
N TYR A 70 -16.69 12.94 -17.31
CA TYR A 70 -16.02 13.59 -16.19
C TYR A 70 -16.98 14.33 -15.25
N GLU A 71 -17.83 15.21 -15.76
CA GLU A 71 -18.72 16.02 -14.93
C GLU A 71 -19.71 15.17 -14.11
N PRO A 72 -20.49 14.23 -14.71
CA PRO A 72 -21.39 13.39 -13.91
C PRO A 72 -20.63 12.47 -12.94
N TRP A 73 -19.43 12.00 -13.31
CA TRP A 73 -18.56 11.23 -12.43
C TRP A 73 -18.05 12.08 -11.26
N TRP A 74 -17.59 13.30 -11.52
CA TRP A 74 -17.06 14.22 -10.50
C TRP A 74 -18.11 14.57 -9.46
N ASP A 75 -19.33 14.85 -9.89
CA ASP A 75 -20.44 15.12 -8.98
C ASP A 75 -20.70 13.95 -8.01
N VAL A 76 -20.78 12.72 -8.52
CA VAL A 76 -20.97 11.53 -7.68
C VAL A 76 -19.75 11.29 -6.78
N TYR A 77 -18.55 11.46 -7.30
CA TYR A 77 -17.32 11.30 -6.52
C TYR A 77 -17.23 12.26 -5.33
N GLN A 78 -17.74 13.48 -5.47
CA GLN A 78 -17.75 14.48 -4.41
C GLN A 78 -18.87 14.27 -3.40
N HIS A 79 -20.08 14.03 -3.86
CA HIS A 79 -21.27 14.07 -3.01
C HIS A 79 -21.78 12.69 -2.57
N CYS A 80 -21.51 11.64 -3.34
CA CYS A 80 -22.03 10.30 -3.11
C CYS A 80 -20.96 9.21 -3.26
N PRO A 81 -19.78 9.35 -2.65
CA PRO A 81 -18.61 8.48 -2.89
C PRO A 81 -18.83 7.01 -2.49
N ASN A 82 -19.89 6.73 -1.73
CA ASN A 82 -20.30 5.38 -1.30
C ASN A 82 -21.39 4.77 -2.19
N ALA A 83 -21.89 5.49 -3.22
CA ALA A 83 -23.02 5.03 -4.00
C ALA A 83 -22.73 3.78 -4.84
N ASN A 84 -21.55 3.67 -5.46
CA ASN A 84 -21.20 2.54 -6.31
C ASN A 84 -19.68 2.38 -6.47
N LYS A 85 -19.21 1.14 -6.53
CA LYS A 85 -17.78 0.83 -6.76
C LYS A 85 -17.29 1.30 -8.15
N SER A 86 -18.16 1.43 -9.13
CA SER A 86 -17.82 1.94 -10.46
C SER A 86 -17.27 3.36 -10.44
N ILE A 87 -17.63 4.18 -9.42
CA ILE A 87 -17.07 5.52 -9.21
C ILE A 87 -15.53 5.46 -9.25
N TYR A 88 -14.94 4.44 -8.66
CA TYR A 88 -13.49 4.28 -8.57
C TYR A 88 -12.88 3.55 -9.77
N SER A 89 -13.54 2.49 -10.27
CA SER A 89 -13.01 1.73 -11.42
C SER A 89 -13.16 2.46 -12.75
N ASP A 90 -14.23 3.20 -12.93
CA ASP A 90 -14.45 4.03 -14.13
C ASP A 90 -13.75 5.38 -13.99
N GLY A 91 -13.75 5.95 -12.76
CA GLY A 91 -12.97 7.14 -12.44
C GLY A 91 -11.49 7.01 -12.76
N ALA A 92 -10.89 5.85 -12.50
CA ALA A 92 -9.50 5.58 -12.87
C ALA A 92 -9.28 5.72 -14.39
N LYS A 93 -10.19 5.17 -15.22
CA LYS A 93 -10.12 5.29 -16.69
C LYS A 93 -10.33 6.72 -17.17
N ILE A 94 -11.27 7.46 -16.52
CA ILE A 94 -11.52 8.86 -16.82
C ILE A 94 -10.27 9.69 -16.54
N VAL A 95 -9.70 9.56 -15.33
CA VAL A 95 -8.52 10.32 -14.91
C VAL A 95 -7.30 9.99 -15.77
N GLU A 96 -7.07 8.71 -16.08
CA GLU A 96 -6.00 8.26 -16.98
C GLU A 96 -6.14 8.87 -18.38
N ALA A 97 -7.34 8.83 -18.96
CA ALA A 97 -7.60 9.38 -20.28
C ALA A 97 -7.40 10.90 -20.34
N LEU A 98 -7.87 11.63 -19.32
CA LEU A 98 -7.69 13.08 -19.22
C LEU A 98 -6.22 13.45 -19.00
N TYR A 99 -5.51 12.70 -18.16
CA TYR A 99 -4.07 12.87 -17.93
C TYR A 99 -3.26 12.68 -19.23
N GLY A 100 -3.62 11.68 -20.03
CA GLY A 100 -2.99 11.44 -21.33
C GLY A 100 -3.32 12.51 -22.37
N ALA A 101 -4.51 13.11 -22.30
CA ALA A 101 -4.98 14.10 -23.28
C ALA A 101 -4.44 15.53 -23.00
N THR A 102 -4.11 15.87 -21.75
CA THR A 102 -3.61 17.20 -21.42
C THR A 102 -2.10 17.31 -21.56
N THR A 103 -1.62 18.48 -22.01
CA THR A 103 -0.21 18.89 -21.99
C THR A 103 0.09 19.90 -20.88
N ASP A 104 -0.93 20.42 -20.20
CA ASP A 104 -0.78 21.36 -19.10
C ASP A 104 -0.20 20.66 -17.87
N ALA A 105 0.93 21.18 -17.37
CA ALA A 105 1.65 20.57 -16.25
C ALA A 105 0.90 20.67 -14.92
N ALA A 106 0.14 21.74 -14.70
CA ALA A 106 -0.66 21.93 -13.49
C ALA A 106 -1.84 20.96 -13.48
N GLU A 107 -2.49 20.80 -14.63
CA GLU A 107 -3.58 19.84 -14.78
C GLU A 107 -3.10 18.40 -14.66
N LYS A 108 -1.94 18.05 -15.23
CA LYS A 108 -1.31 16.74 -15.01
C LYS A 108 -1.05 16.48 -13.53
N ALA A 109 -0.48 17.45 -12.82
CA ALA A 109 -0.23 17.30 -11.38
C ALA A 109 -1.53 17.13 -10.59
N ARG A 110 -2.60 17.87 -10.94
CA ARG A 110 -3.93 17.74 -10.32
C ARG A 110 -4.51 16.35 -10.54
N LEU A 111 -4.49 15.85 -11.77
CA LEU A 111 -5.03 14.52 -12.12
C LEU A 111 -4.22 13.39 -11.49
N ALA A 112 -2.89 13.52 -11.43
CA ALA A 112 -2.04 12.57 -10.74
C ALA A 112 -2.38 12.46 -9.23
N ASN A 113 -2.53 13.60 -8.55
CA ASN A 113 -2.92 13.61 -7.14
C ASN A 113 -4.34 13.04 -6.95
N LEU A 114 -5.27 13.37 -7.84
CA LEU A 114 -6.63 12.85 -7.82
C LEU A 114 -6.64 11.31 -7.95
N ALA A 115 -5.79 10.73 -8.81
CA ALA A 115 -5.66 9.27 -8.96
C ALA A 115 -5.29 8.59 -7.64
N ILE A 116 -4.43 9.21 -6.83
CA ILE A 116 -4.04 8.68 -5.52
C ILE A 116 -5.14 8.88 -4.48
N GLU A 117 -5.72 10.09 -4.41
CA GLU A 117 -6.83 10.41 -3.50
C GLU A 117 -8.02 9.47 -3.71
N MET A 118 -8.34 9.16 -4.97
CA MET A 118 -9.39 8.21 -5.30
C MET A 118 -9.19 6.85 -4.66
N GLN A 119 -7.96 6.32 -4.60
CA GLN A 119 -7.70 5.03 -3.97
C GLN A 119 -7.88 5.11 -2.45
N ASP A 120 -7.50 6.23 -1.81
CA ASP A 120 -7.73 6.41 -0.37
C ASP A 120 -9.23 6.50 -0.04
N LYS A 121 -9.98 7.25 -0.84
CA LYS A 121 -11.44 7.35 -0.71
C LYS A 121 -12.12 5.99 -0.98
N ARG A 122 -11.62 5.23 -1.97
CA ARG A 122 -12.07 3.86 -2.24
C ARG A 122 -11.82 2.92 -1.06
N ILE A 123 -10.67 3.01 -0.40
CA ILE A 123 -10.38 2.23 0.81
C ILE A 123 -11.35 2.58 1.93
N LYS A 124 -11.66 3.87 2.12
CA LYS A 124 -12.60 4.33 3.14
C LYS A 124 -13.98 3.69 2.96
N TYR A 125 -14.54 3.70 1.76
CA TYR A 125 -15.91 3.26 1.50
C TYR A 125 -16.06 1.80 1.09
N PHE A 126 -15.03 1.22 0.46
CA PHE A 126 -15.10 -0.13 -0.12
C PHE A 126 -13.91 -1.03 0.26
N GLY A 127 -13.10 -0.65 1.24
CA GLY A 127 -11.92 -1.43 1.65
C GLY A 127 -12.26 -2.79 2.28
N ASN A 128 -13.51 -2.99 2.71
CA ASN A 128 -14.02 -4.24 3.27
C ASN A 128 -14.70 -5.14 2.21
N ASP A 129 -14.65 -4.77 0.93
CA ASP A 129 -15.22 -5.60 -0.13
C ASP A 129 -14.47 -6.95 -0.21
N PRO A 130 -15.17 -8.11 -0.16
CA PRO A 130 -14.51 -9.41 -0.11
C PRO A 130 -13.76 -9.75 -1.39
N LYS A 131 -14.13 -9.18 -2.54
CA LYS A 131 -13.48 -9.40 -3.84
C LYS A 131 -12.33 -8.42 -4.09
N TYR A 132 -12.48 -7.19 -3.63
CA TYR A 132 -11.55 -6.10 -3.83
C TYR A 132 -11.22 -5.42 -2.49
N PRO A 133 -10.61 -6.15 -1.53
CA PRO A 133 -10.33 -5.62 -0.19
C PRO A 133 -9.29 -4.50 -0.24
N LYS A 134 -9.07 -3.86 0.90
CA LYS A 134 -8.05 -2.81 1.06
C LYS A 134 -6.70 -3.20 0.45
N SER A 135 -6.25 -4.44 0.66
CA SER A 135 -4.98 -4.93 0.09
C SER A 135 -4.98 -4.93 -1.44
N TYR A 136 -6.10 -5.28 -2.09
CA TYR A 136 -6.24 -5.15 -3.54
C TYR A 136 -6.13 -3.68 -3.99
N ILE A 137 -6.85 -2.79 -3.28
CA ILE A 137 -6.87 -1.35 -3.63
C ILE A 137 -5.49 -0.71 -3.43
N LEU A 138 -4.74 -1.14 -2.42
CA LEU A 138 -3.35 -0.72 -2.23
C LEU A 138 -2.45 -1.10 -3.42
N GLY A 139 -2.67 -2.27 -4.02
CA GLY A 139 -1.97 -2.64 -5.26
C GLY A 139 -2.25 -1.67 -6.40
N GLU A 140 -3.53 -1.30 -6.61
CA GLU A 140 -3.91 -0.29 -7.60
C GLU A 140 -3.29 1.09 -7.29
N LYS A 141 -3.24 1.48 -6.01
CA LYS A 141 -2.60 2.72 -5.57
C LYS A 141 -1.10 2.71 -5.86
N GLY A 142 -0.41 1.60 -5.61
CA GLY A 142 1.01 1.44 -5.89
C GLY A 142 1.31 1.55 -7.39
N LEU A 143 0.48 0.93 -8.24
CA LEU A 143 0.58 1.07 -9.70
C LEU A 143 0.31 2.51 -10.15
N ALA A 144 -0.69 3.19 -9.58
CA ALA A 144 -0.99 4.58 -9.88
C ALA A 144 0.18 5.52 -9.52
N TYR A 145 0.90 5.28 -8.43
CA TYR A 145 2.12 6.05 -8.14
C TYR A 145 3.15 5.92 -9.25
N ILE A 146 3.35 4.72 -9.80
CA ILE A 146 4.31 4.49 -10.90
C ILE A 146 3.83 5.20 -12.17
N ASP A 147 2.56 5.03 -12.53
CA ASP A 147 2.01 5.52 -13.80
C ASP A 147 1.94 7.04 -13.87
N PHE A 148 1.62 7.71 -12.76
CA PHE A 148 1.41 9.15 -12.71
C PHE A 148 2.62 9.95 -12.21
N PHE A 149 3.49 9.35 -11.40
CA PHE A 149 4.62 10.06 -10.77
C PHE A 149 5.99 9.53 -11.20
N GLY A 150 6.06 8.39 -11.88
CA GLY A 150 7.32 7.78 -12.29
C GLY A 150 8.25 7.56 -11.09
N ASP A 151 9.51 7.92 -11.27
CA ASP A 151 10.55 7.69 -10.26
C ASP A 151 10.46 8.62 -9.04
N THR A 152 9.60 9.63 -9.07
CA THR A 152 9.54 10.63 -7.98
C THR A 152 8.84 10.11 -6.72
N LYS A 153 8.07 9.03 -6.82
CA LYS A 153 7.27 8.44 -5.74
C LYS A 153 7.48 6.93 -5.54
N LEU A 154 8.71 6.46 -5.81
CA LEU A 154 9.04 5.03 -5.71
C LEU A 154 8.87 4.47 -4.30
N LYS A 155 9.16 5.24 -3.25
CA LYS A 155 9.00 4.78 -1.86
C LYS A 155 7.53 4.55 -1.52
N GLU A 156 6.65 5.47 -1.88
CA GLU A 156 5.22 5.37 -1.69
C GLU A 156 4.62 4.23 -2.54
N ALA A 157 5.07 4.10 -3.78
CA ALA A 157 4.68 3.00 -4.65
C ALA A 157 5.05 1.64 -4.04
N ARG A 158 6.32 1.48 -3.63
CA ARG A 158 6.81 0.25 -2.99
C ARG A 158 5.98 -0.13 -1.77
N GLU A 159 5.74 0.82 -0.87
CA GLU A 159 4.98 0.57 0.36
C GLU A 159 3.58 0.04 0.06
N CYS A 160 2.88 0.65 -0.89
CA CYS A 160 1.56 0.20 -1.31
C CYS A 160 1.59 -1.19 -1.98
N LEU A 161 2.56 -1.44 -2.87
CA LEU A 161 2.70 -2.71 -3.57
C LEU A 161 3.05 -3.84 -2.60
N ARG A 162 3.93 -3.59 -1.62
CA ARG A 162 4.30 -4.57 -0.59
C ARG A 162 3.12 -4.94 0.29
N GLN A 163 2.40 -3.95 0.83
CA GLN A 163 1.20 -4.21 1.62
C GLN A 163 0.13 -4.96 0.82
N SER A 164 0.03 -4.70 -0.47
CA SER A 164 -0.85 -5.45 -1.36
C SER A 164 -0.41 -6.91 -1.50
N ALA A 165 0.86 -7.16 -1.78
CA ALA A 165 1.40 -8.51 -1.92
C ALA A 165 1.21 -9.32 -0.63
N GLU A 166 1.53 -8.75 0.53
CA GLU A 166 1.35 -9.39 1.83
C GLU A 166 -0.14 -9.69 2.14
N GLY A 167 -1.03 -8.73 1.88
CA GLY A 167 -2.45 -8.87 2.20
C GLY A 167 -3.26 -9.71 1.23
N MET A 168 -2.85 -9.77 -0.05
CA MET A 168 -3.51 -10.59 -1.08
C MET A 168 -2.91 -12.00 -1.17
N GLY A 169 -1.64 -12.19 -0.79
CA GLY A 169 -0.96 -13.47 -0.92
C GLY A 169 -1.05 -14.04 -2.34
N PRO A 170 -1.42 -15.33 -2.49
CA PRO A 170 -1.54 -15.98 -3.80
C PRO A 170 -2.58 -15.36 -4.76
N ALA A 171 -3.50 -14.54 -4.25
CA ALA A 171 -4.46 -13.79 -5.05
C ALA A 171 -3.92 -12.44 -5.57
N SER A 172 -2.66 -12.11 -5.31
CA SER A 172 -2.02 -10.89 -5.80
C SER A 172 -2.04 -10.81 -7.31
N LYS A 173 -2.23 -9.60 -7.85
CA LYS A 173 -2.03 -9.38 -9.28
C LYS A 173 -0.56 -9.60 -9.63
N ILE A 174 -0.29 -10.34 -10.71
CA ILE A 174 1.07 -10.56 -11.22
C ILE A 174 1.80 -9.23 -11.41
N MET A 175 1.14 -8.23 -11.97
CA MET A 175 1.74 -6.90 -12.19
C MET A 175 2.17 -6.22 -10.88
N VAL A 176 1.41 -6.38 -9.79
CA VAL A 176 1.78 -5.85 -8.46
C VAL A 176 3.08 -6.50 -7.97
N LEU A 177 3.21 -7.82 -8.12
CA LEU A 177 4.40 -8.56 -7.70
C LEU A 177 5.64 -8.15 -8.51
N VAL A 178 5.49 -8.05 -9.84
CA VAL A 178 6.57 -7.62 -10.73
C VAL A 178 7.00 -6.18 -10.40
N LYS A 179 6.04 -5.27 -10.28
CA LYS A 179 6.32 -3.86 -9.98
C LYS A 179 6.90 -3.64 -8.59
N LEU A 180 6.58 -4.49 -7.62
CA LEU A 180 7.24 -4.47 -6.31
C LEU A 180 8.75 -4.71 -6.46
N VAL A 181 9.15 -5.70 -7.27
CA VAL A 181 10.57 -6.00 -7.51
C VAL A 181 11.24 -4.88 -8.32
N ASP A 182 10.61 -4.40 -9.40
CA ASP A 182 11.13 -3.31 -10.23
C ASP A 182 11.44 -2.06 -9.41
N VAL A 183 10.46 -1.62 -8.60
CA VAL A 183 10.55 -0.41 -7.77
C VAL A 183 11.58 -0.59 -6.66
N SER A 184 11.58 -1.75 -6.01
CA SER A 184 12.51 -2.05 -4.93
C SER A 184 13.95 -2.13 -5.45
N TYR A 185 14.15 -2.67 -6.65
CA TYR A 185 15.45 -2.68 -7.32
C TYR A 185 15.90 -1.26 -7.72
N ALA A 186 14.99 -0.42 -8.21
CA ALA A 186 15.31 0.98 -8.52
C ALA A 186 15.79 1.74 -7.28
N LEU A 187 15.09 1.58 -6.15
CA LEU A 187 15.49 2.16 -4.86
C LEU A 187 16.83 1.59 -4.36
N TYR A 188 17.04 0.28 -4.49
CA TYR A 188 18.32 -0.35 -4.15
C TYR A 188 19.48 0.27 -4.92
N LYS A 189 19.36 0.49 -6.23
CA LYS A 189 20.42 1.11 -7.04
C LYS A 189 20.80 2.52 -6.59
N GLU A 190 19.85 3.27 -6.02
CA GLU A 190 20.15 4.60 -5.47
C GLU A 190 20.96 4.51 -4.17
N ASN A 191 20.74 3.48 -3.34
CA ASN A 191 21.42 3.32 -2.07
C ASN A 191 21.65 1.84 -1.71
N PRO A 192 22.62 1.16 -2.36
CA PRO A 192 22.86 -0.28 -2.19
C PRO A 192 23.19 -0.68 -0.75
N ASN A 193 23.93 0.17 -0.02
CA ASN A 193 24.42 -0.17 1.32
C ASN A 193 23.31 -0.23 2.36
N THR A 194 22.20 0.46 2.17
CA THR A 194 21.11 0.54 3.14
C THR A 194 19.85 -0.18 2.71
N LEU A 195 19.67 -0.44 1.42
CA LEU A 195 18.41 -0.97 0.87
C LEU A 195 18.52 -2.41 0.34
N ALA A 196 19.69 -3.07 0.49
CA ALA A 196 19.87 -4.44 0.04
C ALA A 196 18.92 -5.43 0.73
N GLU A 197 18.82 -5.38 2.06
CA GLU A 197 17.93 -6.27 2.81
C GLU A 197 16.45 -6.04 2.45
N GLN A 198 16.08 -4.78 2.24
CA GLN A 198 14.75 -4.40 1.81
C GLN A 198 14.41 -4.97 0.42
N PHE A 199 15.34 -4.85 -0.52
CA PHE A 199 15.16 -5.39 -1.87
C PHE A 199 15.04 -6.92 -1.83
N ILE A 200 15.92 -7.61 -1.10
CA ILE A 200 15.89 -9.08 -0.96
C ILE A 200 14.53 -9.52 -0.40
N ALA A 201 14.04 -8.87 0.66
CA ALA A 201 12.76 -9.22 1.26
C ALA A 201 11.57 -9.03 0.30
N ASP A 202 11.58 -7.99 -0.53
CA ASP A 202 10.54 -7.74 -1.53
C ASP A 202 10.59 -8.75 -2.68
N TYR A 203 11.81 -9.09 -3.13
CA TYR A 203 12.04 -10.13 -4.12
C TYR A 203 11.53 -11.50 -3.63
N GLU A 204 11.90 -11.90 -2.42
CA GLU A 204 11.49 -13.19 -1.84
C GLU A 204 9.97 -13.34 -1.79
N ILE A 205 9.25 -12.29 -1.34
CA ILE A 205 7.79 -12.28 -1.33
C ILE A 205 7.25 -12.44 -2.74
N ALA A 206 7.70 -11.62 -3.68
CA ALA A 206 7.18 -11.60 -5.05
C ALA A 206 7.49 -12.92 -5.79
N SER A 207 8.73 -13.41 -5.72
CA SER A 207 9.17 -14.65 -6.37
C SER A 207 8.42 -15.85 -5.81
N SER A 208 8.23 -15.93 -4.48
CA SER A 208 7.46 -17.00 -3.84
C SER A 208 6.01 -17.02 -4.31
N LEU A 209 5.33 -15.87 -4.33
CA LEU A 209 3.93 -15.77 -4.76
C LEU A 209 3.77 -16.03 -6.26
N LEU A 210 4.69 -15.57 -7.10
CA LEU A 210 4.71 -15.88 -8.53
C LEU A 210 4.90 -17.37 -8.78
N ASN A 211 5.78 -18.03 -8.01
CA ASN A 211 5.98 -19.47 -8.10
C ASN A 211 4.72 -20.25 -7.71
N GLU A 212 4.04 -19.85 -6.62
CA GLU A 212 2.78 -20.47 -6.21
C GLU A 212 1.70 -20.30 -7.29
N GLN A 213 1.60 -19.14 -7.91
CA GLN A 213 0.68 -18.89 -9.00
C GLN A 213 1.03 -19.71 -10.26
N ALA A 214 2.32 -19.87 -10.57
CA ALA A 214 2.81 -20.61 -11.73
C ALA A 214 2.57 -22.13 -11.61
N THR A 215 2.68 -22.66 -10.41
CA THR A 215 2.52 -24.10 -10.14
C THR A 215 1.07 -24.51 -9.88
N ASN A 216 0.16 -23.57 -9.69
CA ASN A 216 -1.26 -23.85 -9.49
C ASN A 216 -1.95 -24.17 -10.83
N SER A 217 -2.26 -25.45 -11.04
CA SER A 217 -2.91 -25.95 -12.26
C SER A 217 -4.29 -25.33 -12.56
N ASN A 218 -4.95 -24.77 -11.54
CA ASN A 218 -6.24 -24.08 -11.69
C ASN A 218 -6.08 -22.59 -12.03
N ASN A 219 -4.87 -22.06 -12.02
CA ASN A 219 -4.62 -20.67 -12.35
C ASN A 219 -4.52 -20.47 -13.87
N LYS A 220 -5.48 -19.76 -14.44
CA LYS A 220 -5.50 -19.43 -15.87
C LYS A 220 -4.27 -18.62 -16.35
N ASN A 221 -3.59 -17.96 -15.42
CA ASN A 221 -2.41 -17.14 -15.67
C ASN A 221 -1.10 -17.84 -15.24
N ALA A 222 -1.11 -19.15 -14.97
CA ALA A 222 0.07 -19.88 -14.50
C ALA A 222 1.31 -19.70 -15.39
N GLU A 223 1.14 -19.79 -16.72
CA GLU A 223 2.22 -19.57 -17.68
C GLU A 223 2.79 -18.14 -17.60
N ILE A 224 1.91 -17.15 -17.46
CA ILE A 224 2.33 -15.75 -17.33
C ILE A 224 3.08 -15.56 -16.00
N ALA A 225 2.57 -16.13 -14.90
CA ALA A 225 3.23 -16.08 -13.61
C ALA A 225 4.63 -16.70 -13.67
N GLY A 226 4.80 -17.84 -14.34
CA GLY A 226 6.10 -18.49 -14.54
C GLY A 226 7.09 -17.60 -15.29
N LYS A 227 6.68 -17.02 -16.42
CA LYS A 227 7.53 -16.08 -17.19
C LYS A 227 7.92 -14.84 -16.37
N GLN A 228 7.01 -14.33 -15.54
CA GLN A 228 7.30 -13.17 -14.71
C GLN A 228 8.17 -13.55 -13.50
N LYS A 229 8.06 -14.78 -13.00
CA LYS A 229 9.01 -15.30 -12.01
C LYS A 229 10.42 -15.34 -12.58
N ASP A 230 10.62 -15.91 -13.77
CA ASP A 230 11.92 -15.94 -14.44
C ASP A 230 12.50 -14.53 -14.63
N TYR A 231 11.64 -13.55 -14.94
CA TYR A 231 12.03 -12.15 -15.06
C TYR A 231 12.56 -11.58 -13.72
N VAL A 232 11.82 -11.76 -12.62
CA VAL A 232 12.24 -11.21 -11.32
C VAL A 232 13.46 -11.93 -10.76
N ASP A 233 13.62 -13.23 -11.02
CA ASP A 233 14.83 -14.01 -10.65
C ASP A 233 16.07 -13.50 -11.40
N ASN A 234 15.93 -13.07 -12.65
CA ASN A 234 17.00 -12.45 -13.40
C ASN A 234 17.45 -11.10 -12.81
N ILE A 235 16.53 -10.32 -12.25
CA ILE A 235 16.88 -9.06 -11.55
C ILE A 235 17.72 -9.36 -10.32
N GLU A 236 17.34 -10.36 -9.52
CA GLU A 236 18.09 -10.77 -8.31
C GLU A 236 19.49 -11.28 -8.67
N SER A 237 19.62 -12.06 -9.75
CA SER A 237 20.90 -12.62 -10.17
C SER A 237 21.97 -11.58 -10.49
N VAL A 238 21.60 -10.33 -10.77
CA VAL A 238 22.53 -9.21 -10.95
C VAL A 238 23.23 -8.83 -9.64
N LEU A 239 22.56 -9.06 -8.49
CA LEU A 239 23.15 -8.77 -7.17
C LEU A 239 24.22 -9.79 -6.76
N SER A 240 24.10 -11.03 -7.22
CA SER A 240 25.01 -12.12 -6.87
C SER A 240 26.30 -12.12 -7.69
N LYS A 241 26.42 -11.23 -8.69
CA LYS A 241 27.70 -11.07 -9.42
C LYS A 241 28.63 -10.18 -8.60
N PRO A 242 29.88 -10.63 -8.30
CA PRO A 242 30.89 -9.75 -7.72
C PRO A 242 31.00 -8.49 -8.59
N ILE A 243 31.07 -7.32 -7.97
CA ILE A 243 31.49 -6.09 -8.66
C ILE A 243 32.95 -6.43 -9.10
N GLU A 244 33.13 -6.85 -10.34
CA GLU A 244 34.46 -6.88 -10.95
C GLU A 244 34.89 -5.42 -11.02
N ASP A 245 35.95 -5.11 -10.26
CA ASP A 245 36.61 -3.81 -10.24
C ASP A 245 36.93 -3.41 -11.69
N VAL A 246 36.27 -2.34 -12.18
CA VAL A 246 36.57 -1.67 -13.45
C VAL A 246 37.54 -0.54 -13.19
#